data_7893667d49f568c7b89c10310aae1c99
#
_entry.id   7893667d49f568c7b89c10310aae1c99
#
_cell.length_a   1.000
_cell.length_b   1.000
_cell.length_c   1.000
_cell.angle_alpha   90.00
_cell.angle_beta   90.00
_cell.angle_gamma   90.00
#
_symmetry.space_group_name_H-M   'P 1'
#
loop_
_entity.id
_entity.type
_entity.pdbx_description
1 polymer ?
#
loop_
_entity_poly.entity_id
_entity_poly.type
_entity_poly.pdbx_seq_one_letter_code
_entity_poly.pdbx_strand_id
1 'polypeptide(L)'
;MIRAIIFDLDNTLVDFMRMKSDAVNAAIEGMIDAGLELPREAVRARIDAIYQEQGLEYQRVFDALLVSELGHIDPKILASGIVAYRRAAGSALVPYPHAQMTLLELAKRGIKLGVVSDAPQAQVWLRLCSLSLQHVFDAVVTFEDTGQRKPSPAPFREVLRRLAVDPAEALMVGDWAERDVVGARGLGMVTVFARYGDTFDTQQSGADHDIDDIFELVGIVDRINAGPSPAPGAARAAGKPGTGSRTTPTGS
;
A
#
# COMPACT_ATOMS: atom_id res chain seq x y z
N MET A 1 -6.32 -12.53 16.27
CA MET A 1 -4.86 -12.49 16.03
C MET A 1 -4.64 -12.22 14.55
N ILE A 2 -3.83 -11.23 14.20
CA ILE A 2 -3.46 -10.93 12.79
C ILE A 2 -2.42 -11.93 12.31
N ARG A 3 -2.71 -12.58 11.18
CA ARG A 3 -1.87 -13.58 10.51
C ARG A 3 -1.42 -13.14 9.13
N ALA A 4 -2.10 -12.15 8.54
CA ALA A 4 -1.72 -11.59 7.26
C ALA A 4 -1.88 -10.07 7.24
N ILE A 5 -1.03 -9.40 6.48
CA ILE A 5 -1.17 -7.99 6.13
C ILE A 5 -1.21 -7.87 4.62
N ILE A 6 -2.21 -7.15 4.15
CA ILE A 6 -2.44 -6.88 2.74
C ILE A 6 -2.16 -5.40 2.53
N PHE A 7 -1.30 -5.10 1.57
CA PHE A 7 -0.90 -3.75 1.22
C PHE A 7 -1.51 -3.34 -0.11
N ASP A 8 -1.96 -2.11 -0.21
CA ASP A 8 -1.92 -1.43 -1.48
C ASP A 8 -0.46 -1.20 -1.90
N LEU A 9 -0.22 -0.93 -3.17
CA LEU A 9 1.14 -0.76 -3.70
C LEU A 9 1.49 0.73 -3.86
N ASP A 10 0.71 1.43 -4.68
CA ASP A 10 1.00 2.79 -5.12
C ASP A 10 0.61 3.79 -4.03
N ASN A 11 1.51 4.70 -3.68
CA ASN A 11 1.41 5.62 -2.55
C ASN A 11 1.26 4.96 -1.16
N THR A 12 1.36 3.64 -1.07
CA THR A 12 1.40 2.92 0.20
C THR A 12 2.77 2.29 0.45
N LEU A 13 3.29 1.51 -0.49
CA LEU A 13 4.65 0.95 -0.41
C LEU A 13 5.66 1.78 -1.19
N VAL A 14 5.22 2.45 -2.25
CA VAL A 14 6.06 3.25 -3.17
C VAL A 14 5.46 4.63 -3.39
N ASP A 15 6.29 5.64 -3.50
CA ASP A 15 5.89 7.01 -3.83
C ASP A 15 5.63 7.13 -5.34
N PHE A 16 4.44 6.61 -5.74
CA PHE A 16 4.06 6.52 -7.14
C PHE A 16 3.79 7.89 -7.75
N MET A 17 3.10 8.79 -7.04
CA MET A 17 2.74 10.10 -7.61
C MET A 17 3.96 10.97 -7.84
N ARG A 18 4.95 10.93 -6.96
CA ARG A 18 6.23 11.59 -7.18
C ARG A 18 6.97 11.01 -8.39
N MET A 19 7.13 9.68 -8.43
CA MET A 19 7.75 8.99 -9.58
C MET A 19 7.05 9.37 -10.89
N LYS A 20 5.71 9.35 -10.91
CA LYS A 20 4.91 9.69 -12.09
C LYS A 20 5.12 11.12 -12.53
N SER A 21 5.13 12.08 -11.59
CA SER A 21 5.36 13.49 -11.87
C SER A 21 6.76 13.74 -12.45
N ASP A 22 7.79 13.15 -11.83
CA ASP A 22 9.19 13.28 -12.28
C ASP A 22 9.37 12.67 -13.68
N ALA A 23 8.78 11.51 -13.93
CA ALA A 23 8.85 10.85 -15.23
C ALA A 23 8.14 11.64 -16.33
N VAL A 24 6.97 12.20 -16.06
CA VAL A 24 6.24 13.05 -17.02
C VAL A 24 7.04 14.32 -17.31
N ASN A 25 7.60 14.97 -16.30
CA ASN A 25 8.44 16.15 -16.49
C ASN A 25 9.64 15.85 -17.40
N ALA A 26 10.34 14.74 -17.14
CA ALA A 26 11.46 14.32 -17.99
C ALA A 26 11.02 14.01 -19.44
N ALA A 27 9.86 13.41 -19.63
CA ALA A 27 9.32 13.14 -20.96
C ALA A 27 9.04 14.44 -21.73
N ILE A 28 8.45 15.44 -21.06
CA ILE A 28 8.17 16.75 -21.64
C ILE A 28 9.48 17.39 -22.15
N GLU A 29 10.51 17.45 -21.29
CA GLU A 29 11.83 17.98 -21.69
C GLU A 29 12.40 17.21 -22.88
N GLY A 30 12.36 15.88 -22.84
CA GLY A 30 12.85 15.05 -23.93
C GLY A 30 12.09 15.26 -25.25
N MET A 31 10.80 15.51 -25.21
CA MET A 31 10.00 15.82 -26.42
C MET A 31 10.31 17.22 -26.96
N ILE A 32 10.46 18.22 -26.10
CA ILE A 32 10.82 19.59 -26.48
C ILE A 32 12.23 19.61 -27.10
N ASP A 33 13.21 18.98 -26.50
CA ASP A 33 14.58 18.85 -27.03
C ASP A 33 14.59 18.14 -28.39
N ALA A 34 13.65 17.23 -28.62
CA ALA A 34 13.49 16.53 -29.91
C ALA A 34 12.79 17.36 -30.99
N GLY A 35 12.24 18.53 -30.64
CA GLY A 35 11.62 19.45 -31.59
C GLY A 35 10.11 19.63 -31.42
N LEU A 36 9.54 19.29 -30.29
CA LEU A 36 8.15 19.66 -29.97
C LEU A 36 8.08 21.16 -29.66
N GLU A 37 7.54 21.95 -30.59
CA GLU A 37 7.46 23.41 -30.49
C GLU A 37 6.22 23.87 -29.71
N LEU A 38 6.11 23.42 -28.43
CA LEU A 38 5.04 23.81 -27.51
C LEU A 38 5.63 24.26 -26.17
N PRO A 39 5.00 25.23 -25.49
CA PRO A 39 5.40 25.59 -24.13
C PRO A 39 5.24 24.40 -23.17
N ARG A 40 6.20 24.22 -22.28
CA ARG A 40 6.22 23.12 -21.29
C ARG A 40 4.91 22.99 -20.52
N GLU A 41 4.37 24.12 -20.06
CA GLU A 41 3.14 24.20 -19.28
C GLU A 41 1.93 23.72 -20.09
N ALA A 42 1.89 24.04 -21.37
CA ALA A 42 0.82 23.58 -22.27
C ALA A 42 0.89 22.05 -22.47
N VAL A 43 2.10 21.52 -22.70
CA VAL A 43 2.31 20.07 -22.83
C VAL A 43 1.91 19.36 -21.53
N ARG A 44 2.30 19.90 -20.37
CA ARG A 44 1.93 19.34 -19.07
C ARG A 44 0.42 19.33 -18.87
N ALA A 45 -0.26 20.45 -19.10
CA ALA A 45 -1.70 20.55 -18.95
C ALA A 45 -2.45 19.56 -19.85
N ARG A 46 -1.94 19.36 -21.09
CA ARG A 46 -2.53 18.39 -22.01
C ARG A 46 -2.36 16.96 -21.56
N ILE A 47 -1.17 16.59 -21.07
CA ILE A 47 -0.91 15.26 -20.51
C ILE A 47 -1.81 15.02 -19.29
N ASP A 48 -1.94 15.99 -18.39
CA ASP A 48 -2.79 15.87 -17.20
C ASP A 48 -4.27 15.68 -17.61
N ALA A 49 -4.77 16.41 -18.62
CA ALA A 49 -6.11 16.23 -19.15
C ALA A 49 -6.33 14.80 -19.70
N ILE A 50 -5.35 14.26 -20.46
CA ILE A 50 -5.43 12.89 -20.98
C ILE A 50 -5.48 11.87 -19.83
N TYR A 51 -4.68 12.07 -18.77
CA TYR A 51 -4.71 11.19 -17.59
C TYR A 51 -6.02 11.29 -16.81
N GLN A 52 -6.64 12.47 -16.76
CA GLN A 52 -7.98 12.62 -16.13
C GLN A 52 -9.05 11.82 -16.88
N GLU A 53 -8.99 11.78 -18.20
CA GLU A 53 -9.97 11.05 -19.04
C GLU A 53 -9.70 9.54 -19.07
N GLN A 54 -8.43 9.13 -19.23
CA GLN A 54 -8.02 7.76 -19.52
C GLN A 54 -7.49 6.99 -18.31
N GLY A 55 -7.25 7.69 -17.18
CA GLY A 55 -6.60 7.16 -16.00
C GLY A 55 -5.07 7.24 -16.04
N LEU A 56 -4.47 7.28 -14.85
CA LEU A 56 -3.01 7.47 -14.66
C LEU A 56 -2.16 6.33 -15.28
N GLU A 57 -2.76 5.16 -15.50
CA GLU A 57 -2.09 4.00 -16.08
C GLU A 57 -2.22 3.91 -17.61
N TYR A 58 -2.74 4.96 -18.24
CA TYR A 58 -2.85 4.98 -19.71
C TYR A 58 -1.47 5.02 -20.37
N GLN A 59 -1.14 3.95 -21.10
CA GLN A 59 0.22 3.74 -21.64
C GLN A 59 0.52 4.53 -22.93
N ARG A 60 -0.50 5.06 -23.61
CA ARG A 60 -0.36 5.77 -24.86
C ARG A 60 -0.57 7.27 -24.75
N VAL A 61 -0.25 7.84 -23.60
CA VAL A 61 -0.46 9.26 -23.30
C VAL A 61 0.33 10.17 -24.25
N PHE A 62 1.56 9.81 -24.61
CA PHE A 62 2.40 10.60 -25.52
C PHE A 62 1.95 10.48 -26.97
N ASP A 63 1.46 9.30 -27.40
CA ASP A 63 0.80 9.15 -28.71
C ASP A 63 -0.42 10.06 -28.80
N ALA A 64 -1.29 10.04 -27.79
CA ALA A 64 -2.50 10.87 -27.76
C ALA A 64 -2.17 12.37 -27.74
N LEU A 65 -1.15 12.77 -26.98
CA LEU A 65 -0.64 14.15 -26.97
C LEU A 65 -0.22 14.58 -28.38
N LEU A 66 0.65 13.83 -29.04
CA LEU A 66 1.18 14.22 -30.34
C LEU A 66 0.10 14.26 -31.42
N VAL A 67 -0.84 13.31 -31.42
CA VAL A 67 -1.98 13.32 -32.31
C VAL A 67 -2.86 14.55 -32.11
N SER A 68 -3.11 14.93 -30.83
CA SER A 68 -3.97 16.09 -30.53
C SER A 68 -3.33 17.42 -30.89
N GLU A 69 -2.00 17.55 -30.74
CA GLU A 69 -1.30 18.82 -30.94
C GLU A 69 -0.73 18.99 -32.34
N LEU A 70 -0.26 17.90 -32.96
CA LEU A 70 0.39 17.92 -34.26
C LEU A 70 -0.47 17.34 -35.41
N GLY A 71 -1.57 16.64 -35.08
CA GLY A 71 -2.37 15.89 -36.03
C GLY A 71 -1.74 14.56 -36.44
N HIS A 72 -0.53 14.24 -36.03
CA HIS A 72 0.20 13.00 -36.35
C HIS A 72 1.19 12.65 -35.26
N ILE A 73 1.74 11.44 -35.29
CA ILE A 73 2.81 11.01 -34.41
C ILE A 73 4.16 11.26 -35.10
N ASP A 74 5.00 12.13 -34.55
CA ASP A 74 6.40 12.23 -34.91
C ASP A 74 7.20 11.15 -34.15
N PRO A 75 7.83 10.18 -34.85
CA PRO A 75 8.51 9.07 -34.17
C PRO A 75 9.72 9.49 -33.33
N LYS A 76 10.42 10.54 -33.73
CA LYS A 76 11.60 11.06 -33.01
C LYS A 76 11.17 11.71 -31.68
N ILE A 77 10.15 12.56 -31.72
CA ILE A 77 9.61 13.23 -30.54
C ILE A 77 9.02 12.20 -29.58
N LEU A 78 8.21 11.25 -30.09
CA LEU A 78 7.64 10.17 -29.27
C LEU A 78 8.71 9.32 -28.60
N ALA A 79 9.71 8.86 -29.36
CA ALA A 79 10.79 8.02 -28.81
C ALA A 79 11.61 8.75 -27.75
N SER A 80 11.91 10.04 -27.95
CA SER A 80 12.62 10.88 -26.98
C SER A 80 11.85 11.00 -25.66
N GLY A 81 10.54 11.27 -25.74
CA GLY A 81 9.67 11.32 -24.57
C GLY A 81 9.61 9.98 -23.82
N ILE A 82 9.42 8.86 -24.54
CA ILE A 82 9.37 7.52 -23.93
C ILE A 82 10.70 7.17 -23.23
N VAL A 83 11.84 7.44 -23.86
CA VAL A 83 13.16 7.15 -23.28
C VAL A 83 13.40 7.98 -22.04
N ALA A 84 13.11 9.28 -22.09
CA ALA A 84 13.26 10.18 -20.95
C ALA A 84 12.34 9.76 -19.79
N TYR A 85 11.07 9.46 -20.08
CA TYR A 85 10.11 8.92 -19.11
C TYR A 85 10.64 7.69 -18.40
N ARG A 86 11.06 6.66 -19.16
CA ARG A 86 11.53 5.38 -18.60
C ARG A 86 12.75 5.54 -17.72
N ARG A 87 13.70 6.38 -18.11
CA ARG A 87 14.90 6.67 -17.30
C ARG A 87 14.54 7.33 -15.97
N ALA A 88 13.72 8.38 -16.03
CA ALA A 88 13.30 9.09 -14.83
C ALA A 88 12.44 8.20 -13.93
N ALA A 89 11.47 7.45 -14.48
CA ALA A 89 10.64 6.52 -13.72
C ALA A 89 11.49 5.47 -12.98
N GLY A 90 12.50 4.90 -13.66
CA GLY A 90 13.37 3.89 -13.04
C GLY A 90 14.24 4.44 -11.91
N SER A 91 14.64 5.72 -11.96
CA SER A 91 15.43 6.35 -10.90
C SER A 91 14.59 6.94 -9.77
N ALA A 92 13.36 7.37 -10.07
CA ALA A 92 12.47 8.01 -9.10
C ALA A 92 11.55 7.00 -8.37
N LEU A 93 11.43 5.76 -8.85
CA LEU A 93 10.65 4.72 -8.18
C LEU A 93 11.41 4.26 -6.94
N VAL A 94 11.01 4.76 -5.79
CA VAL A 94 11.60 4.43 -4.49
C VAL A 94 10.51 3.98 -3.52
N PRO A 95 10.80 3.03 -2.61
CA PRO A 95 9.86 2.72 -1.55
C PRO A 95 9.77 3.88 -0.56
N TYR A 96 8.65 3.99 0.13
CA TYR A 96 8.53 4.90 1.27
C TYR A 96 9.59 4.56 2.34
N PRO A 97 10.02 5.56 3.14
CA PRO A 97 10.89 5.31 4.29
C PRO A 97 10.37 4.15 5.12
N HIS A 98 11.28 3.32 5.61
CA HIS A 98 11.01 2.14 6.45
C HIS A 98 10.18 1.01 5.81
N ALA A 99 9.68 1.13 4.56
CA ALA A 99 8.83 0.10 3.95
C ALA A 99 9.52 -1.28 3.91
N GLN A 100 10.75 -1.36 3.42
CA GLN A 100 11.48 -2.63 3.34
C GLN A 100 11.76 -3.23 4.73
N MET A 101 12.11 -2.38 5.70
CA MET A 101 12.36 -2.80 7.08
C MET A 101 11.06 -3.34 7.72
N THR A 102 9.94 -2.66 7.51
CA THR A 102 8.62 -3.09 8.00
C THR A 102 8.24 -4.45 7.44
N LEU A 103 8.35 -4.64 6.12
CA LEU A 103 8.04 -5.92 5.47
C LEU A 103 8.89 -7.05 6.05
N LEU A 104 10.20 -6.82 6.26
CA LEU A 104 11.10 -7.78 6.85
C LEU A 104 10.72 -8.12 8.29
N GLU A 105 10.41 -7.11 9.11
CA GLU A 105 10.03 -7.31 10.52
C GLU A 105 8.70 -8.07 10.66
N LEU A 106 7.73 -7.82 9.78
CA LEU A 106 6.47 -8.55 9.75
C LEU A 106 6.66 -10.00 9.29
N ALA A 107 7.47 -10.22 8.25
CA ALA A 107 7.79 -11.58 7.78
C ALA A 107 8.50 -12.41 8.86
N LYS A 108 9.45 -11.83 9.62
CA LYS A 108 10.11 -12.50 10.77
C LYS A 108 9.12 -12.92 11.86
N ARG A 109 8.00 -12.22 12.01
CA ARG A 109 6.92 -12.58 12.93
C ARG A 109 6.00 -13.68 12.41
N GLY A 110 6.28 -14.21 11.21
CA GLY A 110 5.46 -15.22 10.55
C GLY A 110 4.15 -14.68 9.99
N ILE A 111 4.04 -13.35 9.81
CA ILE A 111 2.91 -12.69 9.18
C ILE A 111 3.03 -12.88 7.66
N LYS A 112 1.97 -13.37 7.03
CA LYS A 112 1.88 -13.46 5.57
C LYS A 112 1.70 -12.07 4.97
N LEU A 113 2.37 -11.80 3.86
CA LEU A 113 2.32 -10.52 3.19
C LEU A 113 1.62 -10.65 1.84
N GLY A 114 0.62 -9.80 1.61
CA GLY A 114 -0.10 -9.73 0.34
C GLY A 114 -0.09 -8.32 -0.25
N VAL A 115 -0.29 -8.25 -1.58
CA VAL A 115 -0.53 -6.99 -2.29
C VAL A 115 -1.88 -7.07 -3.00
N VAL A 116 -2.66 -5.99 -2.95
CA VAL A 116 -3.85 -5.78 -3.79
C VAL A 116 -3.72 -4.41 -4.46
N SER A 117 -3.55 -4.40 -5.78
CA SER A 117 -3.39 -3.18 -6.57
C SER A 117 -4.42 -3.10 -7.70
N ASP A 118 -4.94 -1.90 -7.95
CA ASP A 118 -5.84 -1.59 -9.07
C ASP A 118 -5.10 -1.34 -10.39
N ALA A 119 -3.77 -1.32 -10.34
CA ALA A 119 -2.92 -1.14 -11.51
C ALA A 119 -2.90 -2.40 -12.39
N PRO A 120 -2.60 -2.25 -13.69
CA PRO A 120 -2.38 -3.38 -14.59
C PRO A 120 -1.27 -4.31 -14.09
N GLN A 121 -1.48 -5.62 -14.24
CA GLN A 121 -0.57 -6.66 -13.74
C GLN A 121 0.90 -6.43 -14.15
N ALA A 122 1.13 -6.09 -15.40
CA ALA A 122 2.47 -5.81 -15.89
C ALA A 122 3.13 -4.63 -15.14
N GLN A 123 2.37 -3.59 -14.80
CA GLN A 123 2.87 -2.42 -14.07
C GLN A 123 3.19 -2.76 -12.62
N VAL A 124 2.34 -3.54 -11.95
CA VAL A 124 2.57 -4.03 -10.58
C VAL A 124 3.88 -4.82 -10.52
N TRP A 125 4.06 -5.79 -11.42
CA TRP A 125 5.29 -6.61 -11.44
C TRP A 125 6.53 -5.81 -11.82
N LEU A 126 6.44 -4.84 -12.74
CA LEU A 126 7.55 -3.94 -13.07
C LEU A 126 8.00 -3.15 -11.81
N ARG A 127 7.07 -2.64 -11.02
CA ARG A 127 7.37 -1.93 -9.76
C ARG A 127 8.01 -2.87 -8.74
N LEU A 128 7.40 -4.02 -8.47
CA LEU A 128 7.94 -4.99 -7.51
C LEU A 128 9.34 -5.49 -7.89
N CYS A 129 9.56 -5.81 -9.16
CA CYS A 129 10.87 -6.23 -9.65
C CYS A 129 11.92 -5.10 -9.57
N SER A 130 11.55 -3.87 -9.95
CA SER A 130 12.45 -2.72 -9.87
C SER A 130 12.93 -2.43 -8.45
N LEU A 131 12.11 -2.76 -7.45
CA LEU A 131 12.39 -2.57 -6.03
C LEU A 131 12.98 -3.83 -5.36
N SER A 132 13.18 -4.90 -6.11
CA SER A 132 13.61 -6.21 -5.59
C SER A 132 12.63 -6.80 -4.54
N LEU A 133 11.35 -6.50 -4.67
CA LEU A 133 10.26 -6.98 -3.80
C LEU A 133 9.47 -8.15 -4.38
N GLN A 134 9.83 -8.67 -5.56
CA GLN A 134 9.10 -9.73 -6.28
C GLN A 134 9.02 -11.07 -5.52
N HIS A 135 9.84 -11.27 -4.49
CA HIS A 135 9.88 -12.49 -3.66
C HIS A 135 9.43 -12.25 -2.22
N VAL A 136 8.97 -11.05 -1.89
CA VAL A 136 8.62 -10.66 -0.52
C VAL A 136 7.17 -11.06 -0.18
N PHE A 137 6.30 -11.06 -1.18
CA PHE A 137 4.86 -11.25 -0.96
C PHE A 137 4.43 -12.70 -1.23
N ASP A 138 3.64 -13.27 -0.32
CA ASP A 138 3.03 -14.59 -0.46
C ASP A 138 1.88 -14.59 -1.49
N ALA A 139 1.26 -13.43 -1.73
CA ALA A 139 0.21 -13.25 -2.73
C ALA A 139 0.25 -11.83 -3.33
N VAL A 140 0.05 -11.73 -4.64
CA VAL A 140 -0.12 -10.47 -5.37
C VAL A 140 -1.40 -10.59 -6.20
N VAL A 141 -2.33 -9.66 -6.00
CA VAL A 141 -3.60 -9.57 -6.73
C VAL A 141 -3.65 -8.24 -7.45
N THR A 142 -3.92 -8.28 -8.75
CA THR A 142 -3.97 -7.14 -9.65
C THR A 142 -5.36 -7.00 -10.26
N PHE A 143 -5.60 -5.95 -11.03
CA PHE A 143 -6.88 -5.76 -11.71
C PHE A 143 -7.27 -6.97 -12.57
N GLU A 144 -6.33 -7.55 -13.31
CA GLU A 144 -6.60 -8.67 -14.22
C GLU A 144 -7.01 -9.96 -13.51
N ASP A 145 -6.62 -10.15 -12.26
CA ASP A 145 -6.98 -11.34 -11.49
C ASP A 145 -8.49 -11.44 -11.21
N THR A 146 -9.19 -10.29 -11.13
CA THR A 146 -10.61 -10.26 -10.77
C THR A 146 -11.47 -9.47 -11.76
N GLY A 147 -10.88 -8.64 -12.61
CA GLY A 147 -11.58 -7.69 -13.48
C GLY A 147 -12.30 -6.57 -12.72
N GLN A 148 -12.06 -6.45 -11.41
CA GLN A 148 -12.70 -5.46 -10.54
C GLN A 148 -11.65 -4.70 -9.73
N ARG A 149 -11.96 -3.41 -9.47
CA ARG A 149 -11.11 -2.55 -8.65
C ARG A 149 -11.66 -2.42 -7.23
N LYS A 150 -10.82 -2.08 -6.30
CA LYS A 150 -11.21 -1.63 -4.97
C LYS A 150 -12.16 -0.42 -5.10
N PRO A 151 -13.24 -0.26 -4.32
CA PRO A 151 -13.58 -1.02 -3.11
C PRO A 151 -14.39 -2.30 -3.34
N SER A 152 -14.51 -2.83 -4.57
CA SER A 152 -15.17 -4.12 -4.78
C SER A 152 -14.59 -5.18 -3.84
N PRO A 153 -15.41 -6.08 -3.28
CA PRO A 153 -14.93 -7.14 -2.41
C PRO A 153 -14.10 -8.21 -3.14
N ALA A 154 -14.15 -8.28 -4.47
CA ALA A 154 -13.51 -9.34 -5.25
C ALA A 154 -11.98 -9.39 -5.09
N PRO A 155 -11.21 -8.27 -5.23
CA PRO A 155 -9.76 -8.31 -5.05
C PRO A 155 -9.36 -8.73 -3.62
N PHE A 156 -10.08 -8.25 -2.60
CA PHE A 156 -9.80 -8.61 -1.20
C PHE A 156 -10.08 -10.10 -0.93
N ARG A 157 -11.20 -10.65 -1.44
CA ARG A 157 -11.49 -12.08 -1.31
C ARG A 157 -10.45 -12.94 -1.99
N GLU A 158 -9.98 -12.53 -3.16
CA GLU A 158 -8.97 -13.29 -3.90
C GLU A 158 -7.63 -13.32 -3.17
N VAL A 159 -7.15 -12.20 -2.61
CA VAL A 159 -5.90 -12.19 -1.85
C VAL A 159 -6.04 -12.98 -0.55
N LEU A 160 -7.16 -12.89 0.18
CA LEU A 160 -7.43 -13.69 1.37
C LEU A 160 -7.42 -15.19 1.07
N ARG A 161 -8.05 -15.59 -0.04
CA ARG A 161 -8.05 -16.97 -0.53
C ARG A 161 -6.63 -17.47 -0.83
N ARG A 162 -5.80 -16.67 -1.52
CA ARG A 162 -4.40 -17.03 -1.83
C ARG A 162 -3.56 -17.14 -0.57
N LEU A 163 -3.78 -16.25 0.38
CA LEU A 163 -3.08 -16.28 1.68
C LEU A 163 -3.62 -17.36 2.62
N ALA A 164 -4.77 -17.95 2.33
CA ALA A 164 -5.47 -18.93 3.18
C ALA A 164 -5.65 -18.39 4.63
N VAL A 165 -6.27 -17.19 4.74
CA VAL A 165 -6.61 -16.53 6.02
C VAL A 165 -8.04 -16.01 5.99
N ASP A 166 -8.66 -15.98 7.16
CA ASP A 166 -9.97 -15.36 7.33
C ASP A 166 -9.86 -13.82 7.37
N PRO A 167 -10.90 -13.08 6.91
CA PRO A 167 -10.88 -11.61 6.96
C PRO A 167 -10.54 -11.04 8.34
N ALA A 168 -11.09 -11.62 9.42
CA ALA A 168 -10.83 -11.19 10.80
C ALA A 168 -9.38 -11.42 11.28
N GLU A 169 -8.59 -12.21 10.55
CA GLU A 169 -7.17 -12.46 10.80
C GLU A 169 -6.25 -11.60 9.91
N ALA A 170 -6.84 -10.76 9.06
CA ALA A 170 -6.12 -9.94 8.09
C ALA A 170 -6.27 -8.45 8.39
N LEU A 171 -5.23 -7.72 8.03
CA LEU A 171 -5.18 -6.27 8.11
C LEU A 171 -4.91 -5.70 6.72
N MET A 172 -5.67 -4.68 6.31
CA MET A 172 -5.45 -3.94 5.06
C MET A 172 -4.78 -2.60 5.37
N VAL A 173 -3.76 -2.28 4.60
CA VAL A 173 -3.06 -0.98 4.63
C VAL A 173 -3.16 -0.32 3.26
N GLY A 174 -3.61 0.93 3.21
CA GLY A 174 -3.70 1.70 1.98
C GLY A 174 -3.84 3.20 2.22
N ASP A 175 -3.56 3.99 1.20
CA ASP A 175 -3.61 5.47 1.22
C ASP A 175 -4.94 6.05 0.73
N TRP A 176 -5.80 5.23 0.15
CA TRP A 176 -7.09 5.70 -0.40
C TRP A 176 -8.27 5.17 0.40
N ALA A 177 -8.82 6.03 1.29
CA ALA A 177 -9.85 5.65 2.23
C ALA A 177 -11.08 4.99 1.57
N GLU A 178 -11.63 5.57 0.49
CA GLU A 178 -12.81 5.03 -0.19
C GLU A 178 -12.55 3.66 -0.85
N ARG A 179 -11.33 3.37 -1.24
CA ARG A 179 -10.97 2.11 -1.91
C ARG A 179 -10.49 1.05 -0.94
N ASP A 180 -9.49 1.39 -0.13
CA ASP A 180 -8.80 0.44 0.71
C ASP A 180 -9.56 0.18 2.01
N VAL A 181 -9.90 1.26 2.72
CA VAL A 181 -10.55 1.15 4.03
C VAL A 181 -11.99 0.65 3.89
N VAL A 182 -12.78 1.29 3.02
CA VAL A 182 -14.18 0.90 2.83
C VAL A 182 -14.31 -0.54 2.33
N GLY A 183 -13.49 -0.92 1.33
CA GLY A 183 -13.54 -2.27 0.76
C GLY A 183 -13.16 -3.37 1.75
N ALA A 184 -12.06 -3.20 2.47
CA ALA A 184 -11.57 -4.16 3.46
C ALA A 184 -12.49 -4.26 4.69
N ARG A 185 -12.97 -3.12 5.20
CA ARG A 185 -13.88 -3.05 6.34
C ARG A 185 -15.20 -3.77 6.06
N GLY A 186 -15.71 -3.67 4.82
CA GLY A 186 -16.90 -4.38 4.38
C GLY A 186 -16.81 -5.90 4.46
N LEU A 187 -15.59 -6.45 4.56
CA LEU A 187 -15.33 -7.89 4.76
C LEU A 187 -14.98 -8.23 6.21
N GLY A 188 -14.87 -7.26 7.11
CA GLY A 188 -14.49 -7.48 8.50
C GLY A 188 -12.98 -7.57 8.74
N MET A 189 -12.17 -7.05 7.84
CA MET A 189 -10.73 -6.91 8.04
C MET A 189 -10.44 -5.72 8.97
N VAL A 190 -9.32 -5.77 9.70
CA VAL A 190 -8.75 -4.58 10.34
C VAL A 190 -8.19 -3.66 9.28
N THR A 191 -8.39 -2.34 9.45
CA THR A 191 -8.01 -1.35 8.45
C THR A 191 -7.03 -0.34 9.00
N VAL A 192 -6.00 -0.03 8.21
CA VAL A 192 -4.98 0.98 8.51
C VAL A 192 -4.88 1.93 7.33
N PHE A 193 -5.01 3.21 7.62
CA PHE A 193 -4.85 4.26 6.63
C PHE A 193 -3.43 4.81 6.63
N ALA A 194 -2.77 4.75 5.48
CA ALA A 194 -1.41 5.25 5.27
C ALA A 194 -1.44 6.75 4.96
N ARG A 195 -1.49 7.59 5.99
CA ARG A 195 -1.61 9.05 5.87
C ARG A 195 -0.46 9.68 5.10
N TYR A 196 0.73 9.11 5.20
CA TYR A 196 1.93 9.58 4.48
C TYR A 196 1.81 9.46 2.95
N GLY A 197 0.91 8.62 2.44
CA GLY A 197 0.66 8.42 1.00
C GLY A 197 -0.59 9.13 0.49
N ASP A 198 -1.38 9.73 1.39
CA ASP A 198 -2.64 10.39 1.03
C ASP A 198 -2.43 11.56 0.06
N THR A 199 -3.07 11.47 -1.09
CA THR A 199 -3.06 12.52 -2.14
C THR A 199 -4.40 13.24 -2.26
N PHE A 200 -5.36 12.95 -1.37
CA PHE A 200 -6.73 13.47 -1.42
C PHE A 200 -7.07 14.42 -0.26
N ASP A 201 -6.09 14.71 0.61
CA ASP A 201 -6.29 15.54 1.82
C ASP A 201 -7.41 14.99 2.72
N THR A 202 -7.38 13.67 2.95
CA THR A 202 -8.39 12.92 3.69
C THR A 202 -8.43 13.34 5.16
N GLN A 203 -9.50 14.02 5.58
CA GLN A 203 -9.66 14.48 6.96
C GLN A 203 -10.06 13.36 7.93
N GLN A 204 -10.92 12.44 7.47
CA GLN A 204 -11.38 11.29 8.23
C GLN A 204 -11.29 10.03 7.35
N SER A 205 -10.35 9.17 7.62
CA SER A 205 -10.15 7.93 6.86
C SER A 205 -11.23 6.88 7.10
N GLY A 206 -11.81 6.88 8.30
CA GLY A 206 -12.71 5.83 8.77
C GLY A 206 -12.00 4.51 9.08
N ALA A 207 -10.69 4.44 9.02
CA ALA A 207 -9.90 3.26 9.36
C ALA A 207 -9.89 3.01 10.88
N ASP A 208 -9.51 1.79 11.29
CA ASP A 208 -9.32 1.46 12.70
C ASP A 208 -8.05 2.11 13.26
N HIS A 209 -7.05 2.35 12.39
CA HIS A 209 -5.82 3.06 12.71
C HIS A 209 -5.40 3.96 11.55
N ASP A 210 -4.86 5.13 11.85
CA ASP A 210 -4.13 5.99 10.91
C ASP A 210 -2.65 5.97 11.29
N ILE A 211 -1.75 5.93 10.29
CA ILE A 211 -0.30 5.91 10.49
C ILE A 211 0.39 6.99 9.64
N ASP A 212 1.39 7.65 10.23
CA ASP A 212 2.25 8.60 9.54
C ASP A 212 3.57 7.96 9.06
N ASP A 213 3.87 6.76 9.53
CA ASP A 213 5.01 5.94 9.09
C ASP A 213 4.60 4.47 9.04
N ILE A 214 4.96 3.79 7.95
CA ILE A 214 4.62 2.38 7.76
C ILE A 214 5.17 1.46 8.86
N PHE A 215 6.26 1.84 9.54
CA PHE A 215 6.84 1.04 10.61
C PHE A 215 5.94 0.95 11.85
N GLU A 216 4.99 1.85 12.01
CA GLU A 216 3.99 1.79 13.09
C GLU A 216 3.14 0.51 13.04
N LEU A 217 3.01 -0.10 11.84
CA LEU A 217 2.31 -1.38 11.66
C LEU A 217 2.84 -2.47 12.58
N VAL A 218 4.15 -2.51 12.82
CA VAL A 218 4.79 -3.51 13.70
C VAL A 218 4.19 -3.43 15.09
N GLY A 219 4.10 -2.23 15.65
CA GLY A 219 3.51 -2.01 16.96
C GLY A 219 2.00 -2.25 17.01
N ILE A 220 1.27 -1.97 15.94
CA ILE A 220 -0.18 -2.23 15.82
C ILE A 220 -0.42 -3.74 15.87
N VAL A 221 0.30 -4.51 15.05
CA VAL A 221 0.19 -5.97 15.01
C VAL A 221 0.56 -6.59 16.37
N ASP A 222 1.64 -6.15 16.98
CA ASP A 222 2.07 -6.64 18.30
C ASP A 222 0.98 -6.40 19.35
N ARG A 223 0.35 -5.22 19.38
CA ARG A 223 -0.76 -4.91 20.30
C ARG A 223 -1.99 -5.77 20.07
N ILE A 224 -2.42 -5.93 18.80
CA ILE A 224 -3.60 -6.75 18.46
C ILE A 224 -3.34 -8.22 18.84
N ASN A 225 -2.13 -8.72 18.60
CA ASN A 225 -1.78 -10.12 18.82
C ASN A 225 -1.50 -10.44 20.30
N ALA A 226 -1.11 -9.46 21.10
CA ALA A 226 -0.97 -9.62 22.55
C ALA A 226 -2.32 -9.75 23.27
N GLY A 227 -3.43 -9.35 22.62
CA GLY A 227 -4.75 -9.32 23.25
C GLY A 227 -4.89 -8.20 24.31
N PRO A 228 -6.04 -8.07 24.95
CA PRO A 228 -6.22 -7.10 26.03
C PRO A 228 -5.28 -7.44 27.18
N SER A 229 -4.44 -6.46 27.57
CA SER A 229 -3.58 -6.59 28.75
C SER A 229 -4.43 -6.91 29.97
N PRO A 230 -4.06 -7.91 30.82
CA PRO A 230 -4.81 -8.17 32.04
C PRO A 230 -4.84 -6.89 32.88
N ALA A 231 -6.05 -6.49 33.28
CA ALA A 231 -6.24 -5.31 34.11
C ALA A 231 -5.29 -5.36 35.36
N PRO A 232 -4.60 -4.26 35.70
CA PRO A 232 -3.76 -4.25 36.88
C PRO A 232 -4.66 -4.36 38.12
N GLY A 233 -4.85 -5.57 38.68
CA GLY A 233 -5.71 -5.76 39.85
C GLY A 233 -6.00 -7.20 40.27
N ALA A 234 -5.69 -8.23 39.49
CA ALA A 234 -6.05 -9.62 39.84
C ALA A 234 -4.97 -10.41 40.60
N ALA A 235 -3.94 -9.78 41.11
CA ALA A 235 -2.92 -10.42 41.96
C ALA A 235 -3.02 -9.92 43.39
N ARG A 236 -3.88 -10.55 44.21
CA ARG A 236 -3.75 -10.74 45.67
C ARG A 236 -5.06 -11.24 46.29
N ALA A 237 -5.30 -12.52 46.20
CA ALA A 237 -6.07 -13.26 47.22
C ALA A 237 -5.54 -14.69 47.27
N ALA A 238 -4.32 -14.87 47.69
CA ALA A 238 -3.79 -16.18 48.13
C ALA A 238 -3.53 -16.11 49.62
N GLY A 239 -4.33 -16.89 50.31
CA GLY A 239 -4.46 -17.22 51.68
C GLY A 239 -3.37 -16.86 52.72
N LYS A 240 -3.82 -16.29 53.83
CA LYS A 240 -3.11 -16.37 55.10
C LYS A 240 -3.13 -17.81 55.60
N PRO A 241 -2.01 -18.42 56.04
CA PRO A 241 -2.04 -19.70 56.75
C PRO A 241 -2.57 -19.48 58.14
N GLY A 242 -3.61 -20.26 58.50
CA GLY A 242 -4.18 -20.30 59.85
C GLY A 242 -3.17 -20.79 60.86
N THR A 243 -2.98 -20.02 61.94
CA THR A 243 -2.24 -20.39 63.11
C THR A 243 -3.01 -21.47 63.91
N GLY A 244 -2.55 -22.72 63.79
CA GLY A 244 -3.05 -23.80 64.63
C GLY A 244 -2.55 -23.64 66.08
N SER A 245 -3.47 -23.45 67.03
CA SER A 245 -3.19 -23.54 68.44
C SER A 245 -2.95 -24.99 68.86
N ARG A 246 -1.79 -25.28 69.38
CA ARG A 246 -1.48 -26.52 70.13
C ARG A 246 -2.08 -26.42 71.52
N THR A 247 -3.05 -27.29 71.83
CA THR A 247 -3.44 -27.61 73.15
C THR A 247 -2.65 -28.86 73.68
N THR A 248 -1.88 -28.72 74.69
CA THR A 248 -1.23 -29.81 75.44
C THR A 248 -2.24 -30.47 76.35
N PRO A 249 -2.32 -31.79 76.46
CA PRO A 249 -2.99 -32.46 77.61
C PRO A 249 -1.99 -32.69 78.74
N THR A 250 -2.30 -32.18 79.92
CA THR A 250 -1.70 -32.58 81.25
C THR A 250 -2.24 -33.92 81.63
N GLY A 251 -1.34 -34.74 82.23
CA GLY A 251 -1.56 -36.09 82.68
C GLY A 251 -2.30 -36.27 84.01
N SER A 252 -2.66 -37.48 84.25
CA SER A 252 -2.56 -38.24 85.44
C SER A 252 -2.73 -39.71 85.12
#